data_dbdbf18921ce6cf58e203a8f26ee14c8
#
_entry.id   dbdbf18921ce6cf58e203a8f26ee14c8
#
_cell.length_a   1.000
_cell.length_b   1.000
_cell.length_c   1.000
_cell.angle_alpha   90.00
_cell.angle_beta   90.00
_cell.angle_gamma   90.00
#
_symmetry.space_group_name_H-M   'P 1'
#
loop_
_entity.id
_entity.type
_entity.pdbx_description
1 polymer ?
#
loop_
_entity_poly.entity_id
_entity_poly.type
_entity_poly.pdbx_seq_one_letter_code
_entity_poly.pdbx_strand_id
1 'polypeptide(L)'
;MKKYSLILFFICQLGFSQNQNISGGFVFDGEPYLAIHPANSQHITVAWIGYSLGQPVGIKTKVSTNGGATWSAAQFLPHGGPTLHSADPSLDYDNAGNLWACYIDYVESPDSGGIYVVKSTDGGFTWMNFTKALDMYADGLEKPVDRPWMAINPVNNHMYITSKPPPWVLAPNRNYLTKSYDGGINWEPWRYCDTTGYLIGNLIAQPMAALDAGPDGRLHIMYPTYETSQNILPGYIHASSTNSGNSFSYHPAIYAIPGAQDTLIKAGYNLKVDPSDPDHLAFAYTFRPNGGDADVQIIESTNGGITWTSAIRVNDDPIGNGKMQDLVWCDFDTDGDLIVGWRDRRNASGTGYSVSSDIWGAVKWKDSINFSANFRIADSLANYQAVLSENGNDFMNIAMRNDTMYAVWGDVRTGVLQIWFAKRDLITGVTSVEQITSEQIPTFNIYPNPVKDFLYYNGMEVLQIDIYDMSGKIKLQTKPLQNNQPIDISQLPTGSYIATFTTINSKVSKKIIKQ
;
A
#
# COMPACT_ATOMS: atom_id res chain seq x y z
N MET A 1 -16.01 -44.11 44.88
CA MET A 1 -16.02 -43.69 43.45
C MET A 1 -15.68 -42.20 43.41
N LYS A 2 -14.43 -41.87 43.04
CA LYS A 2 -13.96 -40.47 42.88
C LYS A 2 -14.34 -39.99 41.47
N LYS A 3 -15.16 -38.98 41.38
CA LYS A 3 -15.48 -38.29 40.11
C LYS A 3 -14.32 -37.38 39.77
N TYR A 4 -13.63 -37.65 38.65
CA TYR A 4 -12.69 -36.73 38.06
C TYR A 4 -13.46 -35.81 37.12
N SER A 5 -13.52 -34.52 37.43
CA SER A 5 -14.00 -33.44 36.54
C SER A 5 -12.86 -33.13 35.55
N LEU A 6 -13.06 -33.45 34.28
CA LEU A 6 -12.19 -33.04 33.21
C LEU A 6 -12.47 -31.56 32.89
N ILE A 7 -11.57 -30.69 33.29
CA ILE A 7 -11.62 -29.26 32.88
C ILE A 7 -11.01 -29.19 31.48
N LEU A 8 -11.87 -29.04 30.46
CA LEU A 8 -11.44 -28.73 29.11
C LEU A 8 -11.05 -27.24 29.07
N PHE A 9 -9.76 -26.96 28.98
CA PHE A 9 -9.28 -25.63 28.61
C PHE A 9 -9.56 -25.42 27.12
N PHE A 10 -10.62 -24.68 26.80
CA PHE A 10 -10.77 -24.09 25.47
C PHE A 10 -9.74 -22.95 25.34
N ILE A 11 -8.63 -23.21 24.67
CA ILE A 11 -7.75 -22.17 24.15
C ILE A 11 -8.58 -21.48 23.05
N CYS A 12 -9.08 -20.28 23.34
CA CYS A 12 -9.61 -19.39 22.33
C CYS A 12 -8.44 -19.07 21.38
N GLN A 13 -8.32 -19.79 20.28
CA GLN A 13 -7.48 -19.37 19.17
C GLN A 13 -8.14 -18.09 18.65
N LEU A 14 -7.53 -16.94 18.97
CA LEU A 14 -7.76 -15.74 18.21
C LEU A 14 -7.44 -16.10 16.75
N GLY A 15 -8.48 -16.25 15.95
CA GLY A 15 -8.36 -16.60 14.55
C GLY A 15 -7.62 -15.47 13.83
N PHE A 16 -6.31 -15.62 13.66
CA PHE A 16 -5.58 -14.82 12.69
C PHE A 16 -6.11 -15.23 11.33
N SER A 17 -6.67 -14.27 10.61
CA SER A 17 -7.03 -14.48 9.23
C SER A 17 -5.78 -14.90 8.46
N GLN A 18 -5.87 -16.03 7.82
CA GLN A 18 -4.81 -16.56 6.99
C GLN A 18 -4.62 -15.65 5.79
N ASN A 19 -3.38 -15.19 5.54
CA ASN A 19 -3.07 -14.46 4.33
C ASN A 19 -3.42 -15.31 3.09
N GLN A 20 -3.87 -14.67 2.03
CA GLN A 20 -4.27 -15.35 0.80
C GLN A 20 -3.13 -15.38 -0.20
N ASN A 21 -2.79 -16.56 -0.71
CA ASN A 21 -1.95 -16.70 -1.90
C ASN A 21 -2.82 -16.43 -3.13
N ILE A 22 -2.66 -15.29 -3.76
CA ILE A 22 -3.50 -14.88 -4.89
C ILE A 22 -2.91 -15.23 -6.25
N SER A 23 -1.60 -15.45 -6.36
CA SER A 23 -0.97 -15.77 -7.65
C SER A 23 -0.96 -17.26 -7.97
N GLY A 24 -0.55 -18.09 -7.01
CA GLY A 24 -0.50 -19.56 -7.16
C GLY A 24 0.45 -20.05 -8.27
N GLY A 25 1.44 -19.23 -8.66
CA GLY A 25 2.39 -19.56 -9.72
C GLY A 25 3.37 -20.67 -9.31
N PHE A 26 3.96 -21.34 -10.33
CA PHE A 26 4.87 -22.48 -10.10
C PHE A 26 6.35 -22.11 -10.14
N VAL A 27 6.71 -20.96 -10.75
CA VAL A 27 8.10 -20.59 -11.01
C VAL A 27 8.44 -19.30 -10.30
N PHE A 28 7.76 -18.21 -10.67
CA PHE A 28 8.03 -16.87 -10.19
C PHE A 28 6.79 -15.98 -10.39
N ASP A 29 6.34 -15.36 -9.31
CA ASP A 29 5.43 -14.22 -9.32
C ASP A 29 5.97 -13.19 -8.31
N GLY A 30 6.31 -11.98 -8.75
CA GLY A 30 6.97 -10.97 -7.91
C GLY A 30 6.55 -9.54 -8.24
N GLU A 31 6.97 -8.59 -7.43
CA GLU A 31 6.76 -7.15 -7.63
C GLU A 31 5.30 -6.76 -7.80
N PRO A 32 4.47 -7.02 -6.78
CA PRO A 32 3.05 -6.71 -6.87
C PRO A 32 2.77 -5.21 -6.78
N TYR A 33 1.77 -4.76 -7.52
CA TYR A 33 1.16 -3.45 -7.40
C TYR A 33 -0.34 -3.58 -7.17
N LEU A 34 -0.89 -2.79 -6.24
CA LEU A 34 -2.29 -2.81 -5.81
C LEU A 34 -2.97 -1.51 -6.21
N ALA A 35 -4.16 -1.61 -6.81
CA ALA A 35 -5.04 -0.47 -7.01
C ALA A 35 -6.44 -0.77 -6.48
N ILE A 36 -7.02 0.18 -5.75
CA ILE A 36 -8.38 0.11 -5.21
C ILE A 36 -9.22 1.16 -5.92
N HIS A 37 -10.38 0.76 -6.43
CA HIS A 37 -11.25 1.67 -7.16
C HIS A 37 -11.70 2.84 -6.25
N PRO A 38 -11.51 4.11 -6.65
CA PRO A 38 -11.70 5.27 -5.78
C PRO A 38 -13.14 5.40 -5.22
N ALA A 39 -14.14 4.96 -5.97
CA ALA A 39 -15.54 5.01 -5.53
C ALA A 39 -16.07 3.67 -4.95
N ASN A 40 -15.27 2.60 -4.93
CA ASN A 40 -15.70 1.28 -4.47
C ASN A 40 -14.55 0.46 -3.90
N SER A 41 -14.32 0.54 -2.61
CA SER A 41 -13.24 -0.19 -1.90
C SER A 41 -13.36 -1.72 -1.96
N GLN A 42 -14.48 -2.26 -2.45
CA GLN A 42 -14.62 -3.70 -2.70
C GLN A 42 -14.00 -4.12 -4.05
N HIS A 43 -13.75 -3.17 -4.95
CA HIS A 43 -13.13 -3.44 -6.24
C HIS A 43 -11.62 -3.19 -6.16
N ILE A 44 -10.86 -4.27 -6.25
CA ILE A 44 -9.41 -4.29 -6.08
C ILE A 44 -8.78 -4.97 -7.28
N THR A 45 -7.73 -4.37 -7.83
CA THR A 45 -6.92 -4.98 -8.88
C THR A 45 -5.48 -5.10 -8.39
N VAL A 46 -4.88 -6.26 -8.61
CA VAL A 46 -3.46 -6.51 -8.34
C VAL A 46 -2.78 -6.90 -9.64
N ALA A 47 -1.65 -6.25 -9.93
CA ALA A 47 -0.76 -6.58 -11.03
C ALA A 47 0.58 -7.07 -10.48
N TRP A 48 1.26 -7.97 -11.19
CA TRP A 48 2.58 -8.47 -10.79
C TRP A 48 3.34 -9.05 -11.97
N ILE A 49 4.67 -9.14 -11.86
CA ILE A 49 5.51 -9.87 -12.81
C ILE A 49 5.23 -11.35 -12.63
N GLY A 50 4.82 -12.04 -13.69
CA GLY A 50 4.50 -13.45 -13.62
C GLY A 50 5.03 -14.26 -14.79
N TYR A 51 5.39 -15.52 -14.50
CA TYR A 51 5.85 -16.48 -15.47
C TYR A 51 4.74 -17.50 -15.80
N SER A 52 4.67 -17.90 -17.07
CA SER A 52 3.90 -19.05 -17.53
C SER A 52 4.71 -19.89 -18.48
N LEU A 53 4.65 -21.21 -18.35
CA LEU A 53 5.45 -22.12 -19.14
C LEU A 53 5.23 -21.92 -20.66
N GLY A 54 6.33 -21.70 -21.37
CA GLY A 54 6.31 -21.48 -22.83
C GLY A 54 5.84 -20.10 -23.28
N GLN A 55 5.71 -19.14 -22.36
CA GLN A 55 5.39 -17.74 -22.64
C GLN A 55 6.53 -16.84 -22.16
N PRO A 56 6.71 -15.63 -22.75
CA PRO A 56 7.55 -14.60 -22.17
C PRO A 56 7.11 -14.25 -20.73
N VAL A 57 8.02 -13.72 -19.93
CA VAL A 57 7.66 -13.11 -18.65
C VAL A 57 6.73 -11.93 -18.93
N GLY A 58 5.61 -11.86 -18.26
CA GLY A 58 4.60 -10.84 -18.52
C GLY A 58 3.96 -10.29 -17.23
N ILE A 59 3.25 -9.19 -17.37
CA ILE A 59 2.45 -8.68 -16.27
C ILE A 59 1.14 -9.46 -16.20
N LYS A 60 0.89 -10.08 -15.06
CA LYS A 60 -0.39 -10.71 -14.72
C LYS A 60 -1.25 -9.79 -13.89
N THR A 61 -2.56 -9.88 -14.06
CA THR A 61 -3.54 -9.15 -13.22
C THR A 61 -4.61 -10.07 -12.69
N LYS A 62 -5.12 -9.77 -11.51
CA LYS A 62 -6.36 -10.35 -10.94
C LYS A 62 -7.22 -9.26 -10.34
N VAL A 63 -8.52 -9.47 -10.40
CA VAL A 63 -9.54 -8.55 -9.88
C VAL A 63 -10.36 -9.23 -8.80
N SER A 64 -10.63 -8.50 -7.73
CA SER A 64 -11.65 -8.82 -6.74
C SER A 64 -12.73 -7.75 -6.75
N THR A 65 -14.00 -8.14 -6.68
CA THR A 65 -15.15 -7.22 -6.54
C THR A 65 -15.83 -7.31 -5.18
N ASN A 66 -15.22 -8.05 -4.25
CA ASN A 66 -15.74 -8.29 -2.90
C ASN A 66 -14.65 -8.06 -1.82
N GLY A 67 -13.79 -7.09 -2.06
CA GLY A 67 -12.79 -6.65 -1.09
C GLY A 67 -11.71 -7.71 -0.80
N GLY A 68 -11.33 -8.51 -1.79
CA GLY A 68 -10.30 -9.53 -1.67
C GLY A 68 -10.79 -10.89 -1.19
N ALA A 69 -12.10 -11.08 -0.95
CA ALA A 69 -12.62 -12.38 -0.52
C ALA A 69 -12.49 -13.46 -1.61
N THR A 70 -12.69 -13.09 -2.87
CA THR A 70 -12.43 -13.95 -4.04
C THR A 70 -11.78 -13.15 -5.17
N TRP A 71 -11.09 -13.86 -6.06
CA TRP A 71 -10.32 -13.27 -7.15
C TRP A 71 -10.69 -13.90 -8.49
N SER A 72 -10.65 -13.11 -9.56
CA SER A 72 -10.79 -13.59 -10.94
C SER A 72 -9.69 -14.58 -11.32
N ALA A 73 -9.84 -15.24 -12.48
CA ALA A 73 -8.70 -15.87 -13.13
C ALA A 73 -7.63 -14.81 -13.46
N ALA A 74 -6.35 -15.21 -13.44
CA ALA A 74 -5.26 -14.34 -13.84
C ALA A 74 -5.32 -14.06 -15.35
N GLN A 75 -5.04 -12.81 -15.73
CA GLN A 75 -4.93 -12.38 -17.11
C GLN A 75 -3.55 -11.77 -17.35
N PHE A 76 -3.04 -11.88 -18.57
CA PHE A 76 -1.82 -11.21 -18.98
C PHE A 76 -2.15 -9.87 -19.64
N LEU A 77 -1.35 -8.85 -19.34
CA LEU A 77 -1.33 -7.63 -20.12
C LEU A 77 -0.66 -7.90 -21.49
N PRO A 78 -1.01 -7.12 -22.54
CA PRO A 78 -0.45 -7.32 -23.86
C PRO A 78 1.05 -7.00 -23.91
N HIS A 79 1.79 -7.70 -24.77
CA HIS A 79 3.18 -7.40 -25.12
C HIS A 79 3.25 -6.54 -26.38
N GLY A 80 4.23 -5.66 -26.46
CA GLY A 80 4.54 -4.88 -27.66
C GLY A 80 5.15 -5.71 -28.81
N GLY A 81 5.61 -6.91 -28.49
CA GLY A 81 6.16 -7.87 -29.44
C GLY A 81 6.25 -9.28 -28.85
N PRO A 82 6.32 -10.31 -29.67
CA PRO A 82 6.24 -11.71 -29.24
C PRO A 82 7.46 -12.20 -28.44
N THR A 83 8.56 -11.46 -28.48
CA THR A 83 9.81 -11.80 -27.79
C THR A 83 10.11 -10.88 -26.62
N LEU A 84 9.26 -9.88 -26.36
CA LEU A 84 9.46 -8.93 -25.28
C LEU A 84 9.07 -9.56 -23.94
N HIS A 85 9.71 -9.10 -22.88
CA HIS A 85 9.45 -9.48 -21.49
C HIS A 85 8.99 -8.26 -20.72
N SER A 86 7.90 -8.38 -19.96
CA SER A 86 7.36 -7.28 -19.18
C SER A 86 7.79 -7.37 -17.72
N ALA A 87 8.02 -6.20 -17.09
CA ALA A 87 8.34 -6.07 -15.69
C ALA A 87 7.76 -4.77 -15.09
N ASP A 88 7.83 -4.65 -13.77
CA ASP A 88 7.61 -3.43 -12.98
C ASP A 88 6.24 -2.77 -13.24
N PRO A 89 5.12 -3.43 -12.93
CA PRO A 89 3.82 -2.84 -13.14
C PRO A 89 3.56 -1.69 -12.16
N SER A 90 2.89 -0.64 -12.64
CA SER A 90 2.30 0.44 -11.85
C SER A 90 0.86 0.64 -12.29
N LEU A 91 -0.05 0.83 -11.34
CA LEU A 91 -1.49 0.99 -11.58
C LEU A 91 -1.98 2.32 -11.02
N ASP A 92 -2.89 3.00 -11.73
CA ASP A 92 -3.59 4.16 -11.21
C ASP A 92 -4.96 4.32 -11.88
N TYR A 93 -5.88 5.04 -11.21
CA TYR A 93 -7.22 5.33 -11.69
C TYR A 93 -7.33 6.77 -12.23
N ASP A 94 -8.01 6.94 -13.37
CA ASP A 94 -8.41 8.27 -13.81
C ASP A 94 -9.68 8.76 -13.09
N ASN A 95 -10.03 10.04 -13.24
CA ASN A 95 -11.20 10.63 -12.58
C ASN A 95 -12.55 10.12 -13.09
N ALA A 96 -12.56 9.36 -14.18
CA ALA A 96 -13.74 8.66 -14.68
C ALA A 96 -13.86 7.23 -14.11
N GLY A 97 -12.90 6.80 -13.27
CA GLY A 97 -12.85 5.47 -12.68
C GLY A 97 -12.32 4.38 -13.62
N ASN A 98 -11.65 4.75 -14.70
CA ASN A 98 -10.94 3.76 -15.52
C ASN A 98 -9.59 3.45 -14.90
N LEU A 99 -9.22 2.18 -14.92
CA LEU A 99 -7.92 1.73 -14.44
C LEU A 99 -6.89 1.75 -15.57
N TRP A 100 -5.71 2.24 -15.24
CA TRP A 100 -4.57 2.24 -16.15
C TRP A 100 -3.44 1.41 -15.57
N ALA A 101 -2.71 0.71 -16.43
CA ALA A 101 -1.49 0.00 -16.08
C ALA A 101 -0.34 0.50 -16.95
N CYS A 102 0.80 0.71 -16.30
CA CYS A 102 2.07 1.09 -16.91
C CYS A 102 3.10 0.02 -16.56
N TYR A 103 3.94 -0.38 -17.52
CA TYR A 103 4.98 -1.39 -17.32
C TYR A 103 6.08 -1.27 -18.39
N ILE A 104 7.27 -1.78 -18.09
CA ILE A 104 8.28 -1.98 -19.12
C ILE A 104 7.99 -3.27 -19.88
N ASP A 105 8.27 -3.24 -21.19
CA ASP A 105 8.20 -4.40 -22.08
C ASP A 105 9.33 -4.32 -23.08
N TYR A 106 10.33 -5.18 -22.96
CA TYR A 106 11.58 -5.05 -23.69
C TYR A 106 12.31 -6.37 -23.87
N VAL A 107 13.32 -6.37 -24.73
CA VAL A 107 14.33 -7.43 -24.89
C VAL A 107 15.71 -6.81 -24.97
N GLU A 108 16.68 -7.40 -24.30
CA GLU A 108 18.05 -6.86 -24.24
C GLU A 108 18.88 -7.12 -25.50
N SER A 109 18.50 -8.10 -26.32
CA SER A 109 19.27 -8.41 -27.53
C SER A 109 18.36 -8.93 -28.67
N PRO A 110 18.18 -8.15 -29.76
CA PRO A 110 18.54 -6.74 -29.87
C PRO A 110 17.72 -5.89 -28.91
N ASP A 111 18.32 -4.87 -28.32
CA ASP A 111 17.62 -3.93 -27.48
C ASP A 111 16.42 -3.33 -28.21
N SER A 112 15.24 -3.62 -27.72
CA SER A 112 14.01 -3.06 -28.28
C SER A 112 12.89 -3.07 -27.25
N GLY A 113 11.95 -2.13 -27.37
CA GLY A 113 10.82 -2.01 -26.47
C GLY A 113 10.73 -0.63 -25.83
N GLY A 114 10.22 -0.56 -24.60
CA GLY A 114 10.06 0.69 -23.88
C GLY A 114 9.07 0.59 -22.73
N ILE A 115 8.45 1.72 -22.41
CA ILE A 115 7.36 1.80 -21.44
C ILE A 115 6.03 1.76 -22.20
N TYR A 116 5.15 0.87 -21.76
CA TYR A 116 3.83 0.69 -22.34
C TYR A 116 2.73 0.99 -21.33
N VAL A 117 1.58 1.44 -21.86
CA VAL A 117 0.40 1.78 -21.05
C VAL A 117 -0.83 1.14 -21.67
N VAL A 118 -1.70 0.61 -20.83
CA VAL A 118 -2.98 0.03 -21.21
C VAL A 118 -4.08 0.53 -20.32
N LYS A 119 -5.31 0.58 -20.82
CA LYS A 119 -6.51 1.03 -20.13
C LYS A 119 -7.49 -0.11 -19.91
N SER A 120 -8.16 -0.11 -18.78
CA SER A 120 -9.33 -0.91 -18.49
C SER A 120 -10.50 -0.01 -18.10
N THR A 121 -11.67 -0.24 -18.69
CA THR A 121 -12.91 0.47 -18.36
C THR A 121 -13.84 -0.35 -17.48
N ASP A 122 -13.43 -1.55 -17.12
CA ASP A 122 -14.16 -2.50 -16.27
C ASP A 122 -13.37 -2.89 -15.00
N GLY A 123 -12.38 -2.04 -14.63
CA GLY A 123 -11.61 -2.19 -13.42
C GLY A 123 -10.61 -3.35 -13.44
N GLY A 124 -10.06 -3.70 -14.59
CA GLY A 124 -8.98 -4.68 -14.75
C GLY A 124 -9.40 -6.04 -15.28
N PHE A 125 -10.70 -6.24 -15.63
CA PHE A 125 -11.15 -7.49 -16.25
C PHE A 125 -10.76 -7.57 -17.73
N THR A 126 -10.79 -6.45 -18.46
CA THR A 126 -10.32 -6.37 -19.85
C THR A 126 -9.43 -5.15 -20.04
N TRP A 127 -8.46 -5.27 -20.96
CA TRP A 127 -7.47 -4.24 -21.21
C TRP A 127 -7.45 -3.84 -22.68
N MET A 128 -7.36 -2.55 -22.95
CA MET A 128 -7.42 -1.96 -24.28
C MET A 128 -6.46 -0.75 -24.40
N ASN A 129 -6.45 -0.10 -25.56
CA ASN A 129 -5.68 1.12 -25.80
C ASN A 129 -4.19 0.96 -25.46
N PHE A 130 -3.57 -0.10 -26.00
CA PHE A 130 -2.14 -0.34 -25.85
C PHE A 130 -1.33 0.73 -26.57
N THR A 131 -0.58 1.55 -25.82
CA THR A 131 0.27 2.61 -26.36
C THR A 131 1.67 2.52 -25.78
N LYS A 132 2.67 2.93 -26.56
CA LYS A 132 4.05 3.06 -26.11
C LYS A 132 4.27 4.49 -25.60
N ALA A 133 4.45 4.64 -24.29
CA ALA A 133 4.65 5.94 -23.64
C ALA A 133 6.08 6.46 -23.80
N LEU A 134 7.07 5.56 -23.81
CA LEU A 134 8.47 5.88 -24.07
C LEU A 134 9.09 4.77 -24.90
N ASP A 135 9.66 5.13 -26.04
CA ASP A 135 10.46 4.23 -26.86
C ASP A 135 11.92 4.33 -26.47
N MET A 136 12.58 3.20 -26.22
CA MET A 136 13.99 3.16 -25.84
C MET A 136 14.92 3.75 -26.91
N TYR A 137 14.47 3.84 -28.15
CA TYR A 137 15.26 4.29 -29.29
C TYR A 137 14.65 5.46 -30.08
N ALA A 138 13.63 6.14 -29.53
CA ALA A 138 12.88 7.16 -30.26
C ALA A 138 13.73 8.30 -30.85
N ASP A 139 14.86 8.63 -30.24
CA ASP A 139 15.79 9.67 -30.66
C ASP A 139 17.08 9.12 -31.32
N GLY A 140 17.10 7.83 -31.61
CA GLY A 140 18.29 7.14 -32.14
C GLY A 140 19.39 6.89 -31.12
N LEU A 141 19.14 7.21 -29.85
CA LEU A 141 20.00 6.91 -28.71
C LEU A 141 19.32 5.91 -27.82
N GLU A 142 20.08 4.98 -27.30
CA GLU A 142 19.57 4.02 -26.33
C GLU A 142 19.12 4.72 -25.04
N LYS A 143 17.88 4.47 -24.64
CA LYS A 143 17.29 4.94 -23.38
C LYS A 143 16.80 3.75 -22.57
N PRO A 144 17.69 2.96 -21.99
CA PRO A 144 17.29 1.85 -21.15
C PRO A 144 16.40 2.35 -20.03
N VAL A 145 15.29 1.65 -19.80
CA VAL A 145 14.25 2.02 -18.83
C VAL A 145 14.04 0.92 -17.81
N ASP A 146 13.74 1.32 -16.60
CA ASP A 146 13.51 0.43 -15.47
C ASP A 146 12.52 1.10 -14.51
N ARG A 147 11.67 0.33 -13.86
CA ARG A 147 10.71 0.76 -12.82
C ARG A 147 9.90 2.00 -13.18
N PRO A 148 8.99 1.90 -14.16
CA PRO A 148 8.10 3.00 -14.50
C PRO A 148 7.03 3.15 -13.42
N TRP A 149 6.94 4.33 -12.82
CA TRP A 149 5.86 4.68 -11.90
C TRP A 149 4.96 5.72 -12.54
N MET A 150 3.65 5.50 -12.41
CA MET A 150 2.62 6.34 -13.02
C MET A 150 1.81 7.06 -11.95
N ALA A 151 1.46 8.32 -12.24
CA ALA A 151 0.44 9.07 -11.54
C ALA A 151 -0.50 9.73 -12.56
N ILE A 152 -1.79 9.71 -12.27
CA ILE A 152 -2.82 10.35 -13.08
C ILE A 152 -3.39 11.53 -12.30
N ASN A 153 -3.37 12.71 -12.92
CA ASN A 153 -3.90 13.91 -12.31
C ASN A 153 -5.42 13.81 -12.13
N PRO A 154 -5.93 13.85 -10.89
CA PRO A 154 -7.36 13.65 -10.64
C PRO A 154 -8.24 14.80 -11.14
N VAL A 155 -7.65 15.96 -11.50
CA VAL A 155 -8.40 17.14 -11.98
C VAL A 155 -8.61 17.10 -13.48
N ASN A 156 -7.59 16.69 -14.25
CA ASN A 156 -7.59 16.83 -15.71
C ASN A 156 -7.21 15.58 -16.49
N ASN A 157 -6.95 14.46 -15.80
CA ASN A 157 -6.50 13.19 -16.38
C ASN A 157 -5.18 13.26 -17.16
N HIS A 158 -4.34 14.27 -16.93
CA HIS A 158 -2.98 14.23 -17.44
C HIS A 158 -2.21 13.08 -16.77
N MET A 159 -1.48 12.34 -17.57
CA MET A 159 -0.73 11.19 -17.10
C MET A 159 0.76 11.51 -17.05
N TYR A 160 1.40 11.06 -16.00
CA TYR A 160 2.84 11.24 -15.78
C TYR A 160 3.47 9.90 -15.48
N ILE A 161 4.59 9.61 -16.12
CA ILE A 161 5.37 8.41 -15.86
C ILE A 161 6.81 8.83 -15.63
N THR A 162 7.33 8.45 -14.46
CA THR A 162 8.76 8.49 -14.18
C THR A 162 9.37 7.12 -14.42
N SER A 163 10.63 7.09 -14.81
CA SER A 163 11.41 5.86 -14.97
C SER A 163 12.87 6.15 -14.70
N LYS A 164 13.65 5.14 -14.38
CA LYS A 164 15.07 5.26 -14.15
C LYS A 164 15.85 4.45 -15.19
N PRO A 165 17.13 4.79 -15.44
CA PRO A 165 18.04 3.87 -16.11
C PRO A 165 18.26 2.61 -15.25
N PRO A 166 18.44 1.43 -15.87
CA PRO A 166 18.86 0.24 -15.16
C PRO A 166 20.26 0.40 -14.51
N PRO A 167 20.62 -0.42 -13.52
CA PRO A 167 21.85 -0.25 -12.75
C PRO A 167 23.15 -0.45 -13.54
N TRP A 168 23.10 -1.08 -14.71
CA TRP A 168 24.28 -1.28 -15.58
C TRP A 168 24.59 -0.08 -16.49
N VAL A 169 23.72 0.94 -16.52
CA VAL A 169 23.98 2.17 -17.28
C VAL A 169 24.98 3.03 -16.53
N LEU A 170 25.97 3.54 -17.28
CA LEU A 170 26.98 4.41 -16.68
C LEU A 170 26.39 5.74 -16.23
N ALA A 171 26.87 6.24 -15.10
CA ALA A 171 26.49 7.56 -14.56
C ALA A 171 26.84 8.71 -15.56
N PRO A 172 26.07 9.82 -15.53
CA PRO A 172 25.03 10.15 -14.56
C PRO A 172 23.70 9.47 -14.88
N ASN A 173 23.16 8.75 -13.91
CA ASN A 173 21.85 8.13 -14.00
C ASN A 173 20.80 9.14 -13.52
N ARG A 174 19.94 9.62 -14.43
CA ARG A 174 18.87 10.57 -14.15
C ARG A 174 17.52 9.95 -14.44
N ASN A 175 16.52 10.33 -13.65
CA ASN A 175 15.15 9.92 -13.89
C ASN A 175 14.59 10.55 -15.16
N TYR A 176 13.93 9.73 -15.96
CA TYR A 176 13.10 10.16 -17.08
C TYR A 176 11.71 10.55 -16.58
N LEU A 177 11.11 11.51 -17.27
CA LEU A 177 9.70 11.86 -17.16
C LEU A 177 9.11 11.89 -18.57
N THR A 178 8.05 11.14 -18.80
CA THR A 178 7.18 11.29 -19.96
C THR A 178 5.76 11.59 -19.51
N LYS A 179 4.95 12.20 -20.36
CA LYS A 179 3.62 12.67 -20.00
C LYS A 179 2.66 12.67 -21.17
N SER A 180 1.38 12.51 -20.87
CA SER A 180 0.28 12.59 -21.84
C SER A 180 -0.76 13.57 -21.33
N TYR A 181 -1.34 14.38 -22.23
CA TYR A 181 -2.39 15.34 -21.94
C TYR A 181 -3.76 14.91 -22.48
N ASP A 182 -3.83 13.79 -23.19
CA ASP A 182 -5.01 13.33 -23.91
C ASP A 182 -5.45 11.91 -23.51
N GLY A 183 -5.17 11.52 -22.26
CA GLY A 183 -5.54 10.23 -21.75
C GLY A 183 -4.74 9.07 -22.37
N GLY A 184 -3.43 9.23 -22.48
CA GLY A 184 -2.52 8.15 -22.90
C GLY A 184 -2.53 7.84 -24.41
N ILE A 185 -3.17 8.67 -25.23
CA ILE A 185 -3.20 8.48 -26.69
C ILE A 185 -1.89 8.94 -27.32
N ASN A 186 -1.44 10.15 -26.98
CA ASN A 186 -0.18 10.71 -27.41
C ASN A 186 0.69 11.02 -26.20
N TRP A 187 1.99 10.82 -26.36
CA TRP A 187 2.98 11.05 -25.32
C TRP A 187 3.99 12.09 -25.77
N GLU A 188 4.27 13.03 -24.86
CA GLU A 188 5.31 14.03 -25.07
C GLU A 188 6.70 13.37 -25.09
N PRO A 189 7.67 13.92 -25.82
CA PRO A 189 9.05 13.46 -25.72
C PRO A 189 9.52 13.42 -24.26
N TRP A 190 10.21 12.37 -23.90
CA TRP A 190 10.77 12.23 -22.57
C TRP A 190 11.76 13.36 -22.23
N ARG A 191 11.88 13.65 -20.97
CA ARG A 191 12.89 14.57 -20.44
C ARG A 191 13.37 14.09 -19.07
N TYR A 192 14.44 14.67 -18.55
CA TYR A 192 14.82 14.42 -17.16
C TYR A 192 13.89 15.13 -16.19
N CYS A 193 13.63 14.52 -15.04
CA CYS A 193 12.89 15.16 -13.94
C CYS A 193 13.61 16.38 -13.40
N ASP A 194 14.95 16.32 -13.33
CA ASP A 194 15.80 17.47 -13.01
C ASP A 194 16.22 18.19 -14.30
N THR A 195 15.63 19.36 -14.54
CA THR A 195 15.88 20.16 -15.76
C THR A 195 16.71 21.41 -15.52
N THR A 196 17.07 21.70 -14.27
CA THR A 196 17.66 23.01 -13.91
C THR A 196 19.16 22.97 -13.67
N GLY A 197 19.77 21.79 -13.67
CA GLY A 197 21.14 21.66 -13.17
C GLY A 197 21.27 21.90 -11.67
N TYR A 198 20.17 21.84 -10.92
CA TYR A 198 20.19 21.91 -9.45
C TYR A 198 21.15 20.88 -8.83
N LEU A 199 21.39 19.81 -9.55
CA LEU A 199 22.27 18.71 -9.17
C LEU A 199 23.56 18.69 -10.00
N ILE A 200 24.01 19.81 -10.56
CA ILE A 200 25.29 19.86 -11.27
C ILE A 200 26.41 19.37 -10.34
N GLY A 201 27.11 18.32 -10.78
CA GLY A 201 28.14 17.65 -10.00
C GLY A 201 27.64 16.53 -9.09
N ASN A 202 26.34 16.40 -8.89
CA ASN A 202 25.77 15.28 -8.16
C ASN A 202 25.52 14.09 -9.09
N LEU A 203 25.94 12.92 -8.65
CA LEU A 203 25.58 11.67 -9.32
C LEU A 203 24.36 11.06 -8.61
N ILE A 204 23.39 10.65 -9.39
CA ILE A 204 22.23 9.94 -8.90
C ILE A 204 22.49 8.46 -9.14
N ALA A 205 22.68 7.69 -8.06
CA ALA A 205 22.83 6.25 -8.13
C ALA A 205 21.47 5.58 -7.96
N GLN A 206 21.04 4.81 -8.94
CA GLN A 206 19.77 4.09 -8.97
C GLN A 206 18.56 4.98 -8.60
N PRO A 207 18.35 6.07 -9.29
CA PRO A 207 17.28 6.97 -8.98
C PRO A 207 15.94 6.31 -9.31
N MET A 208 15.14 5.97 -8.32
CA MET A 208 13.70 5.87 -8.54
C MET A 208 13.11 7.23 -8.27
N ALA A 209 12.18 7.69 -9.08
CA ALA A 209 11.46 8.91 -8.80
C ALA A 209 10.03 8.56 -8.39
N ALA A 210 9.78 8.53 -7.09
CA ALA A 210 8.43 8.42 -6.58
C ALA A 210 7.63 9.65 -6.97
N LEU A 211 6.42 9.46 -7.50
CA LEU A 211 5.57 10.56 -7.93
C LEU A 211 4.13 10.36 -7.45
N ASP A 212 3.45 11.48 -7.28
CA ASP A 212 2.02 11.51 -7.03
C ASP A 212 1.41 12.81 -7.55
N ALA A 213 0.11 12.82 -7.85
CA ALA A 213 -0.62 14.00 -8.28
C ALA A 213 -1.67 14.38 -7.23
N GLY A 214 -1.52 15.56 -6.66
CA GLY A 214 -2.40 16.05 -5.61
C GLY A 214 -3.83 16.34 -6.07
N PRO A 215 -4.80 16.46 -5.14
CA PRO A 215 -6.19 16.74 -5.44
C PRO A 215 -6.41 18.11 -6.10
N ASP A 216 -5.45 19.00 -6.04
CA ASP A 216 -5.42 20.30 -6.75
C ASP A 216 -4.75 20.23 -8.13
N GLY A 217 -4.26 19.05 -8.52
CA GLY A 217 -3.61 18.81 -9.81
C GLY A 217 -2.11 19.13 -9.85
N ARG A 218 -1.49 19.47 -8.72
CA ARG A 218 -0.03 19.59 -8.63
C ARG A 218 0.62 18.22 -8.81
N LEU A 219 1.65 18.16 -9.64
CA LEU A 219 2.53 16.99 -9.74
C LEU A 219 3.66 17.14 -8.73
N HIS A 220 3.89 16.10 -7.94
CA HIS A 220 4.97 15.99 -6.98
C HIS A 220 5.87 14.81 -7.35
N ILE A 221 7.17 15.01 -7.31
CA ILE A 221 8.19 13.99 -7.60
C ILE A 221 9.25 14.06 -6.49
N MET A 222 9.62 12.91 -5.94
CA MET A 222 10.71 12.77 -4.97
C MET A 222 11.77 11.81 -5.53
N TYR A 223 13.01 12.22 -5.53
CA TYR A 223 14.12 11.40 -6.03
C TYR A 223 15.40 11.59 -5.23
N PRO A 224 16.24 10.53 -5.10
CA PRO A 224 17.50 10.61 -4.39
C PRO A 224 18.56 11.38 -5.17
N THR A 225 19.44 12.05 -4.46
CA THR A 225 20.64 12.70 -4.97
C THR A 225 21.86 12.17 -4.24
N TYR A 226 22.93 11.93 -4.95
CA TYR A 226 24.16 11.39 -4.39
C TYR A 226 25.38 12.15 -4.87
N GLU A 227 26.21 12.60 -3.96
CA GLU A 227 27.48 13.25 -4.31
C GLU A 227 28.65 12.29 -4.12
N THR A 228 29.07 11.63 -5.19
CA THR A 228 30.12 10.62 -5.17
C THR A 228 31.48 11.17 -4.81
N SER A 229 31.77 12.43 -5.15
CA SER A 229 33.06 13.06 -4.84
C SER A 229 33.30 13.23 -3.33
N GLN A 230 32.23 13.32 -2.55
CA GLN A 230 32.27 13.50 -1.11
C GLN A 230 31.93 12.22 -0.34
N ASN A 231 31.57 11.15 -1.03
CA ASN A 231 31.06 9.93 -0.41
C ASN A 231 29.90 10.20 0.59
N ILE A 232 29.03 11.12 0.20
CA ILE A 232 27.86 11.52 0.99
C ILE A 232 26.66 10.73 0.49
N LEU A 233 25.92 10.13 1.40
CA LEU A 233 24.68 9.41 1.11
C LEU A 233 23.63 10.29 0.48
N PRO A 234 22.71 9.65 -0.27
CA PRO A 234 21.66 10.38 -0.95
C PRO A 234 20.88 11.27 0.02
N GLY A 235 20.85 12.56 -0.32
CA GLY A 235 19.76 13.41 0.06
C GLY A 235 18.55 13.09 -0.82
N TYR A 236 17.42 13.66 -0.52
CA TYR A 236 16.25 13.60 -1.38
C TYR A 236 15.79 14.99 -1.77
N ILE A 237 15.48 15.15 -3.06
CA ILE A 237 14.94 16.39 -3.62
C ILE A 237 13.48 16.17 -3.94
N HIS A 238 12.66 17.10 -3.50
CA HIS A 238 11.27 17.24 -3.89
C HIS A 238 11.17 18.23 -5.06
N ALA A 239 10.52 17.81 -6.14
CA ALA A 239 10.18 18.64 -7.29
C ALA A 239 8.66 18.74 -7.39
N SER A 240 8.12 19.96 -7.54
CA SER A 240 6.68 20.17 -7.72
C SER A 240 6.39 21.01 -8.96
N SER A 241 5.27 20.72 -9.62
CA SER A 241 4.81 21.43 -10.82
C SER A 241 3.32 21.74 -10.74
N THR A 242 2.96 23.01 -11.00
CA THR A 242 1.57 23.48 -11.12
C THR A 242 1.11 23.61 -12.58
N ASN A 243 1.98 23.27 -13.55
CA ASN A 243 1.72 23.44 -14.97
C ASN A 243 1.93 22.13 -15.76
N SER A 244 1.44 21.04 -15.19
CA SER A 244 1.47 19.72 -15.80
C SER A 244 2.88 19.26 -16.15
N GLY A 245 3.81 19.46 -15.23
CA GLY A 245 5.19 19.04 -15.41
C GLY A 245 5.96 19.82 -16.49
N ASN A 246 5.55 21.01 -16.93
CA ASN A 246 6.30 21.81 -17.90
C ASN A 246 7.47 22.55 -17.25
N SER A 247 7.33 22.94 -15.99
CA SER A 247 8.42 23.45 -15.16
C SER A 247 8.25 22.96 -13.73
N PHE A 248 9.33 22.97 -12.98
CA PHE A 248 9.36 22.50 -11.59
C PHE A 248 9.99 23.53 -10.66
N SER A 249 9.48 23.57 -9.44
CA SER A 249 10.15 24.14 -8.27
C SER A 249 10.82 23.00 -7.50
N TYR A 250 12.05 23.22 -7.03
CA TYR A 250 12.86 22.20 -6.38
C TYR A 250 13.19 22.60 -4.94
N HIS A 251 13.00 21.68 -4.01
CA HIS A 251 13.28 21.87 -2.59
C HIS A 251 14.00 20.66 -2.00
N PRO A 252 15.09 20.82 -1.25
CA PRO A 252 15.67 19.72 -0.50
C PRO A 252 14.68 19.20 0.54
N ALA A 253 14.39 17.89 0.50
CA ALA A 253 13.54 17.23 1.48
C ALA A 253 14.37 16.57 2.58
N ILE A 254 15.46 15.92 2.20
CA ILE A 254 16.41 15.30 3.13
C ILE A 254 17.82 15.68 2.70
N TYR A 255 18.60 16.20 3.64
CA TYR A 255 20.01 16.45 3.43
C TYR A 255 20.82 15.18 3.66
N ALA A 256 21.80 14.94 2.80
CA ALA A 256 22.72 13.83 2.96
C ALA A 256 23.48 13.89 4.29
N ILE A 257 23.61 12.75 4.96
CA ILE A 257 24.33 12.64 6.23
C ILE A 257 25.71 12.03 5.94
N PRO A 258 26.82 12.79 6.16
CA PRO A 258 28.16 12.27 5.92
C PRO A 258 28.45 10.99 6.70
N GLY A 259 29.03 9.98 6.04
CA GLY A 259 29.43 8.71 6.65
C GLY A 259 28.32 7.71 6.88
N ALA A 260 27.06 8.03 6.59
CA ALA A 260 26.02 7.01 6.51
C ALA A 260 26.32 6.06 5.33
N GLN A 261 25.84 4.82 5.37
CA GLN A 261 26.08 3.84 4.32
C GLN A 261 24.76 3.47 3.64
N ASP A 262 24.70 3.70 2.34
CA ASP A 262 23.62 3.19 1.51
C ASP A 262 24.01 1.83 0.93
N THR A 263 23.90 0.80 1.75
CA THR A 263 24.18 -0.57 1.34
C THR A 263 22.96 -1.47 1.47
N LEU A 264 21.77 -0.87 1.46
CA LEU A 264 20.53 -1.65 1.41
C LEU A 264 20.34 -2.22 0.02
N ILE A 265 20.21 -3.53 -0.05
CA ILE A 265 19.97 -4.25 -1.31
C ILE A 265 18.61 -3.86 -1.89
N LYS A 266 17.62 -3.67 -1.01
CA LYS A 266 16.24 -3.28 -1.34
C LYS A 266 15.85 -2.04 -0.55
N ALA A 267 16.43 -0.90 -0.88
CA ALA A 267 15.95 0.37 -0.35
C ALA A 267 14.57 0.69 -0.95
N GLY A 268 13.56 0.81 -0.09
CA GLY A 268 12.23 1.26 -0.48
C GLY A 268 12.04 2.73 -0.13
N TYR A 269 11.30 3.45 -0.96
CA TYR A 269 10.75 4.77 -0.64
C TYR A 269 9.50 5.04 -1.51
N ASN A 270 8.59 5.83 -0.95
CA ASN A 270 7.35 6.18 -1.62
C ASN A 270 6.89 7.58 -1.19
N LEU A 271 6.33 8.34 -2.12
CA LEU A 271 5.74 9.66 -1.92
C LEU A 271 4.25 9.58 -2.12
N LYS A 272 3.47 10.19 -1.21
CA LYS A 272 2.02 10.33 -1.35
C LYS A 272 1.57 11.72 -0.97
N VAL A 273 0.54 12.21 -1.65
CA VAL A 273 -0.19 13.42 -1.34
C VAL A 273 -1.50 13.04 -0.66
N ASP A 274 -1.83 13.72 0.42
CA ASP A 274 -3.11 13.56 1.13
C ASP A 274 -4.27 13.97 0.20
N PRO A 275 -5.21 13.08 -0.12
CA PRO A 275 -6.34 13.42 -0.99
C PRO A 275 -7.30 14.42 -0.36
N SER A 276 -7.23 14.65 0.96
CA SER A 276 -8.04 15.63 1.69
C SER A 276 -7.36 17.00 1.87
N ASP A 277 -6.02 17.06 1.67
CA ASP A 277 -5.23 18.29 1.83
C ASP A 277 -4.06 18.33 0.82
N PRO A 278 -4.14 19.12 -0.26
CA PRO A 278 -3.11 19.16 -1.29
C PRO A 278 -1.75 19.68 -0.81
N ASP A 279 -1.67 20.31 0.35
CA ASP A 279 -0.43 20.78 0.93
C ASP A 279 0.21 19.77 1.88
N HIS A 280 -0.50 18.71 2.24
CA HIS A 280 -0.01 17.64 3.09
C HIS A 280 0.56 16.49 2.25
N LEU A 281 1.85 16.22 2.42
CA LEU A 281 2.57 15.15 1.75
C LEU A 281 3.29 14.29 2.78
N ALA A 282 3.39 13.01 2.48
CA ALA A 282 4.20 12.05 3.25
C ALA A 282 5.24 11.38 2.33
N PHE A 283 6.46 11.27 2.82
CA PHE A 283 7.53 10.52 2.17
C PHE A 283 8.12 9.51 3.14
N ALA A 284 7.83 8.24 2.88
CA ALA A 284 8.37 7.11 3.63
C ALA A 284 9.61 6.56 2.92
N TYR A 285 10.66 6.24 3.69
CA TYR A 285 11.91 5.73 3.15
C TYR A 285 12.63 4.84 4.17
N THR A 286 13.57 4.04 3.71
CA THR A 286 14.47 3.30 4.60
C THR A 286 15.79 4.06 4.75
N PHE A 287 16.28 4.10 5.98
CA PHE A 287 17.54 4.75 6.33
C PHE A 287 18.42 3.83 7.20
N ARG A 288 19.69 3.75 6.86
CA ARG A 288 20.67 2.99 7.63
C ARG A 288 21.77 3.91 8.13
N PRO A 289 21.85 4.22 9.44
CA PRO A 289 22.95 4.98 9.99
C PRO A 289 24.27 4.18 9.92
N ASN A 290 25.41 4.87 9.94
CA ASN A 290 26.72 4.23 9.91
C ASN A 290 26.88 3.23 11.08
N GLY A 291 27.11 1.96 10.75
CA GLY A 291 27.25 0.88 11.74
C GLY A 291 25.94 0.41 12.40
N GLY A 292 24.79 0.97 11.99
CA GLY A 292 23.47 0.58 12.48
C GLY A 292 22.71 -0.38 11.56
N ASP A 293 21.52 -0.74 11.99
CA ASP A 293 20.51 -1.43 11.20
C ASP A 293 19.68 -0.43 10.38
N ALA A 294 18.99 -0.94 9.37
CA ALA A 294 18.10 -0.15 8.55
C ALA A 294 16.74 -0.04 9.23
N ASP A 295 16.23 1.19 9.35
CA ASP A 295 14.94 1.53 9.93
C ASP A 295 14.03 2.19 8.88
N VAL A 296 12.71 2.10 9.08
CA VAL A 296 11.71 2.85 8.34
C VAL A 296 11.59 4.25 8.93
N GLN A 297 11.77 5.25 8.08
CA GLN A 297 11.64 6.66 8.41
C GLN A 297 10.52 7.29 7.57
N ILE A 298 9.94 8.34 8.11
CA ILE A 298 9.00 9.18 7.38
C ILE A 298 9.26 10.65 7.66
N ILE A 299 9.05 11.48 6.64
CA ILE A 299 8.97 12.93 6.74
C ILE A 299 7.65 13.39 6.14
N GLU A 300 7.10 14.46 6.66
CA GLU A 300 5.86 15.06 6.19
C GLU A 300 6.07 16.54 5.84
N SER A 301 5.30 17.03 4.87
CA SER A 301 5.21 18.45 4.54
C SER A 301 3.75 18.88 4.68
N THR A 302 3.50 20.08 5.20
CA THR A 302 2.18 20.70 5.27
C THR A 302 2.11 22.00 4.48
N ASN A 303 3.01 22.18 3.51
CA ASN A 303 3.09 23.36 2.65
C ASN A 303 3.47 23.02 1.21
N GLY A 304 2.95 21.88 0.70
CA GLY A 304 3.13 21.45 -0.67
C GLY A 304 4.57 21.03 -1.02
N GLY A 305 5.34 20.56 -0.03
CA GLY A 305 6.71 20.07 -0.22
C GLY A 305 7.78 21.17 -0.21
N ILE A 306 7.46 22.39 0.21
CA ILE A 306 8.45 23.49 0.32
C ILE A 306 9.38 23.22 1.50
N THR A 307 8.84 22.79 2.64
CA THR A 307 9.61 22.36 3.81
C THR A 307 9.09 21.04 4.35
N TRP A 308 9.97 20.30 5.02
CA TRP A 308 9.71 18.98 5.55
C TRP A 308 10.03 18.89 7.03
N THR A 309 9.29 18.05 7.75
CA THR A 309 9.57 17.76 9.16
C THR A 309 10.91 17.04 9.34
N SER A 310 11.39 16.99 10.56
CA SER A 310 12.43 16.01 10.92
C SER A 310 11.91 14.59 10.73
N ALA A 311 12.80 13.67 10.38
CA ALA A 311 12.46 12.28 10.19
C ALA A 311 11.96 11.64 11.50
N ILE A 312 10.87 10.86 11.38
CA ILE A 312 10.30 10.06 12.45
C ILE A 312 10.51 8.59 12.12
N ARG A 313 11.07 7.82 13.06
CA ARG A 313 11.16 6.37 12.95
C ARG A 313 9.77 5.75 13.12
N VAL A 314 9.35 4.90 12.19
CA VAL A 314 8.01 4.28 12.18
C VAL A 314 8.01 2.91 12.86
N ASN A 315 9.03 2.08 12.61
CA ASN A 315 9.16 0.79 13.27
C ASN A 315 9.48 0.95 14.76
N ASP A 316 8.79 0.20 15.64
CA ASP A 316 8.84 0.34 17.10
C ASP A 316 9.70 -0.73 17.79
N ASP A 317 10.39 -1.60 17.06
CA ASP A 317 11.34 -2.55 17.60
C ASP A 317 12.59 -1.84 18.19
N PRO A 318 13.36 -2.46 19.09
CA PRO A 318 14.50 -1.81 19.73
C PRO A 318 15.56 -1.32 18.75
N ILE A 319 16.02 -0.07 18.91
CA ILE A 319 17.06 0.52 18.07
C ILE A 319 18.39 -0.25 18.26
N GLY A 320 19.09 -0.54 17.16
CA GLY A 320 20.39 -1.21 17.19
C GLY A 320 20.31 -2.70 17.52
N ASN A 321 19.15 -3.32 17.31
CA ASN A 321 18.95 -4.75 17.59
C ASN A 321 19.43 -5.68 16.45
N GLY A 322 19.96 -5.10 15.36
CA GLY A 322 20.39 -5.83 14.16
C GLY A 322 19.26 -6.37 13.28
N LYS A 323 18.03 -5.91 13.49
CA LYS A 323 16.84 -6.31 12.74
C LYS A 323 16.53 -5.27 11.66
N MET A 324 16.94 -5.54 10.45
CA MET A 324 16.78 -4.59 9.34
C MET A 324 15.38 -4.57 8.76
N GLN A 325 14.90 -3.40 8.38
CA GLN A 325 13.67 -3.15 7.64
C GLN A 325 14.00 -2.68 6.22
N ASP A 326 13.13 -3.01 5.26
CA ASP A 326 13.22 -2.58 3.87
C ASP A 326 11.86 -2.62 3.15
N LEU A 327 11.82 -2.36 1.83
CA LEU A 327 10.62 -2.39 0.99
C LEU A 327 9.46 -1.55 1.56
N VAL A 328 9.76 -0.34 2.02
CA VAL A 328 8.72 0.53 2.58
C VAL A 328 7.76 1.03 1.50
N TRP A 329 6.49 1.11 1.85
CA TRP A 329 5.42 1.74 1.08
C TRP A 329 4.48 2.50 1.99
N CYS A 330 3.87 3.59 1.50
CA CYS A 330 2.85 4.33 2.25
C CYS A 330 1.67 4.71 1.35
N ASP A 331 0.54 4.97 1.96
CA ASP A 331 -0.67 5.49 1.29
C ASP A 331 -1.49 6.31 2.29
N PHE A 332 -2.29 7.25 1.76
CA PHE A 332 -3.30 7.95 2.53
C PHE A 332 -4.68 7.35 2.30
N ASP A 333 -5.50 7.30 3.34
CA ASP A 333 -6.95 7.14 3.18
C ASP A 333 -7.56 8.46 2.69
N THR A 334 -8.80 8.39 2.24
CA THR A 334 -9.52 9.52 1.65
C THR A 334 -9.76 10.70 2.60
N ASP A 335 -9.66 10.48 3.90
CA ASP A 335 -9.84 11.49 4.94
C ASP A 335 -8.53 12.00 5.55
N GLY A 336 -7.38 11.47 5.11
CA GLY A 336 -6.04 11.91 5.48
C GLY A 336 -5.35 11.05 6.53
N ASP A 337 -5.89 9.87 6.86
CA ASP A 337 -5.18 8.87 7.65
C ASP A 337 -4.05 8.24 6.85
N LEU A 338 -2.87 8.10 7.45
CA LEU A 338 -1.66 7.64 6.79
C LEU A 338 -1.28 6.23 7.24
N ILE A 339 -1.13 5.31 6.29
CA ILE A 339 -0.61 3.97 6.54
C ILE A 339 0.79 3.81 5.98
N VAL A 340 1.65 3.10 6.71
CA VAL A 340 2.99 2.70 6.25
C VAL A 340 3.14 1.20 6.43
N GLY A 341 3.66 0.52 5.41
CA GLY A 341 3.96 -0.91 5.45
C GLY A 341 5.41 -1.17 5.03
N TRP A 342 6.00 -2.24 5.56
CA TRP A 342 7.39 -2.60 5.28
C TRP A 342 7.66 -4.09 5.49
N ARG A 343 8.78 -4.57 4.94
CA ARG A 343 9.33 -5.87 5.29
C ARG A 343 10.27 -5.76 6.48
N ASP A 344 10.10 -6.63 7.46
CA ASP A 344 10.72 -6.56 8.78
C ASP A 344 11.36 -7.89 9.16
N ARG A 345 12.47 -7.82 9.88
CA ARG A 345 13.21 -8.98 10.37
C ARG A 345 13.17 -9.15 11.88
N ARG A 346 12.32 -8.38 12.60
CA ARG A 346 12.23 -8.41 14.07
C ARG A 346 11.92 -9.79 14.64
N ASN A 347 11.19 -10.62 13.92
CA ASN A 347 10.82 -11.99 14.30
C ASN A 347 11.84 -13.07 13.88
N ALA A 348 12.90 -12.71 13.17
CA ALA A 348 13.95 -13.63 12.79
C ALA A 348 14.79 -14.07 14.00
N SER A 349 15.27 -15.30 14.02
CA SER A 349 16.18 -15.81 15.04
C SER A 349 17.59 -15.19 14.96
N GLY A 350 18.01 -14.77 13.72
CA GLY A 350 19.30 -14.13 13.47
C GLY A 350 19.22 -12.60 13.37
N THR A 351 20.33 -11.98 13.01
CA THR A 351 20.47 -10.56 12.75
C THR A 351 21.02 -10.30 11.35
N GLY A 352 20.98 -9.05 10.89
CA GLY A 352 21.43 -8.64 9.57
C GLY A 352 20.37 -8.82 8.50
N TYR A 353 20.81 -8.77 7.24
CA TYR A 353 19.91 -8.75 6.08
C TYR A 353 19.43 -10.13 5.62
N SER A 354 20.34 -11.13 5.64
CA SER A 354 20.12 -12.46 5.08
C SER A 354 19.43 -13.43 6.06
N VAL A 355 18.37 -12.98 6.71
CA VAL A 355 17.56 -13.76 7.67
C VAL A 355 16.10 -13.74 7.24
N SER A 356 15.27 -14.56 7.88
CA SER A 356 13.83 -14.59 7.64
C SER A 356 13.17 -13.22 7.88
N SER A 357 12.11 -12.94 7.15
CA SER A 357 11.38 -11.68 7.25
C SER A 357 9.88 -11.88 7.17
N ASP A 358 9.12 -10.91 7.63
CA ASP A 358 7.67 -10.83 7.48
C ASP A 358 7.23 -9.38 7.21
N ILE A 359 5.94 -9.15 7.02
CA ILE A 359 5.39 -7.84 6.66
C ILE A 359 4.70 -7.23 7.88
N TRP A 360 5.01 -5.97 8.11
CA TRP A 360 4.50 -5.14 9.21
C TRP A 360 3.93 -3.83 8.70
N GLY A 361 3.14 -3.16 9.53
CA GLY A 361 2.60 -1.85 9.25
C GLY A 361 2.30 -1.04 10.50
N ALA A 362 2.07 0.24 10.29
CA ALA A 362 1.61 1.19 11.30
C ALA A 362 0.70 2.23 10.66
N VAL A 363 -0.22 2.79 11.44
CA VAL A 363 -1.13 3.85 11.02
C VAL A 363 -0.88 5.10 11.86
N LYS A 364 -0.90 6.24 11.21
CA LYS A 364 -1.02 7.54 11.84
C LYS A 364 -2.38 8.12 11.48
N TRP A 365 -3.29 8.15 12.45
CA TRP A 365 -4.59 8.76 12.27
C TRP A 365 -4.44 10.27 12.06
N LYS A 366 -5.26 10.86 11.22
CA LYS A 366 -5.19 12.28 10.85
C LYS A 366 -5.04 13.23 12.04
N ASP A 367 -5.79 12.98 13.10
CA ASP A 367 -5.79 13.79 14.32
C ASP A 367 -4.70 13.38 15.33
N SER A 368 -3.82 12.43 14.97
CA SER A 368 -2.74 11.95 15.81
C SER A 368 -1.39 12.51 15.37
N ILE A 369 -0.54 12.83 16.35
CA ILE A 369 0.85 13.18 16.08
C ILE A 369 1.76 11.95 16.03
N ASN A 370 1.30 10.79 16.50
CA ASN A 370 2.07 9.57 16.61
C ASN A 370 1.48 8.45 15.75
N PHE A 371 2.34 7.55 15.29
CA PHE A 371 1.92 6.27 14.74
C PHE A 371 1.32 5.37 15.82
N SER A 372 0.42 4.48 15.41
CA SER A 372 -0.05 3.37 16.24
C SER A 372 1.11 2.45 16.62
N ALA A 373 0.92 1.59 17.63
CA ALA A 373 1.78 0.43 17.79
C ALA A 373 1.84 -0.36 16.48
N ASN A 374 3.03 -0.85 16.14
CA ASN A 374 3.19 -1.62 14.91
C ASN A 374 2.39 -2.92 14.97
N PHE A 375 1.82 -3.31 13.85
CA PHE A 375 1.08 -4.55 13.75
C PHE A 375 1.64 -5.44 12.64
N ARG A 376 1.63 -6.73 12.90
CA ARG A 376 2.05 -7.72 11.93
C ARG A 376 0.96 -7.91 10.87
N ILE A 377 1.35 -7.90 9.59
CA ILE A 377 0.48 -8.14 8.43
C ILE A 377 0.61 -9.59 7.96
N ALA A 378 1.85 -10.05 7.76
CA ALA A 378 2.10 -11.44 7.39
C ALA A 378 1.88 -12.39 8.57
N ASP A 379 1.13 -13.48 8.36
CA ASP A 379 0.87 -14.51 9.37
C ASP A 379 2.01 -15.53 9.52
N SER A 380 3.01 -15.48 8.64
CA SER A 380 4.16 -16.37 8.62
C SER A 380 5.45 -15.62 8.33
N LEU A 381 6.58 -16.16 8.80
CA LEU A 381 7.91 -15.74 8.39
C LEU A 381 8.25 -16.39 7.03
N ALA A 382 8.70 -15.56 6.09
CA ALA A 382 9.33 -16.03 4.86
C ALA A 382 10.82 -16.25 5.11
N ASN A 383 11.33 -17.42 4.73
CA ASN A 383 12.76 -17.72 4.80
C ASN A 383 13.53 -16.82 3.83
N TYR A 384 14.78 -16.52 4.18
CA TYR A 384 15.66 -15.82 3.26
C TYR A 384 15.86 -16.62 1.97
N GLN A 385 15.69 -15.93 0.84
CA GLN A 385 16.04 -16.42 -0.50
C GLN A 385 16.54 -15.24 -1.34
N ALA A 386 17.52 -15.48 -2.21
CA ALA A 386 18.09 -14.43 -3.06
C ALA A 386 17.03 -13.81 -3.98
N VAL A 387 16.11 -14.59 -4.54
CA VAL A 387 15.02 -14.11 -5.40
C VAL A 387 14.04 -13.19 -4.64
N LEU A 388 13.82 -13.43 -3.35
CA LEU A 388 12.98 -12.57 -2.51
C LEU A 388 13.71 -11.28 -2.10
N SER A 389 15.00 -11.39 -1.83
CA SER A 389 15.75 -10.38 -1.08
C SER A 389 16.77 -9.62 -1.93
N GLU A 390 17.18 -10.15 -3.09
CA GLU A 390 18.28 -9.59 -3.88
C GLU A 390 17.91 -9.36 -5.35
N ASN A 391 17.22 -10.31 -5.99
CA ASN A 391 17.02 -10.34 -7.44
C ASN A 391 15.53 -10.39 -7.81
N GLY A 392 14.95 -9.26 -8.13
CA GLY A 392 13.51 -9.14 -8.36
C GLY A 392 12.73 -9.10 -7.03
N ASN A 393 11.45 -8.83 -7.06
CA ASN A 393 10.62 -8.55 -5.90
C ASN A 393 11.05 -7.27 -5.16
N ASP A 394 11.17 -6.19 -5.91
CA ASP A 394 11.62 -4.88 -5.42
C ASP A 394 10.49 -4.07 -4.79
N PHE A 395 9.25 -4.53 -4.85
CA PHE A 395 8.07 -3.85 -4.38
C PHE A 395 7.22 -4.72 -3.47
N MET A 396 6.62 -4.11 -2.50
CA MET A 396 5.37 -4.46 -1.87
C MET A 396 4.42 -3.27 -2.02
N ASN A 397 3.15 -3.47 -1.80
CA ASN A 397 2.21 -2.37 -1.83
C ASN A 397 1.24 -2.45 -0.66
N ILE A 398 0.93 -1.31 -0.05
CA ILE A 398 -0.07 -1.17 0.99
C ILE A 398 -0.96 0.01 0.64
N ALA A 399 -2.25 -0.13 0.89
CA ALA A 399 -3.22 0.95 0.71
C ALA A 399 -4.23 0.93 1.86
N MET A 400 -4.88 2.07 2.10
CA MET A 400 -5.95 2.19 3.08
C MET A 400 -7.17 2.85 2.44
N ARG A 401 -8.35 2.28 2.70
CA ARG A 401 -9.65 2.85 2.27
C ARG A 401 -10.71 2.54 3.32
N ASN A 402 -11.36 3.58 3.82
CA ASN A 402 -12.38 3.50 4.88
C ASN A 402 -11.86 2.70 6.09
N ASP A 403 -10.73 3.12 6.65
CA ASP A 403 -10.05 2.50 7.81
C ASP A 403 -9.70 1.01 7.61
N THR A 404 -9.73 0.55 6.39
CA THR A 404 -9.36 -0.83 6.04
C THR A 404 -8.05 -0.84 5.28
N MET A 405 -7.08 -1.59 5.83
CA MET A 405 -5.81 -1.87 5.18
C MET A 405 -5.96 -2.97 4.15
N TYR A 406 -5.28 -2.80 3.03
CA TYR A 406 -5.05 -3.79 1.98
C TYR A 406 -3.56 -3.84 1.70
N ALA A 407 -2.97 -5.03 1.69
CA ALA A 407 -1.55 -5.20 1.41
C ALA A 407 -1.29 -6.37 0.47
N VAL A 408 -0.30 -6.21 -0.41
CA VAL A 408 0.20 -7.26 -1.30
C VAL A 408 1.72 -7.29 -1.24
N TRP A 409 2.29 -8.50 -1.24
CA TRP A 409 3.74 -8.68 -1.20
C TRP A 409 4.15 -10.00 -1.82
N GLY A 410 5.42 -10.11 -2.22
CA GLY A 410 6.04 -11.36 -2.61
C GLY A 410 6.51 -12.16 -1.39
N ASP A 411 6.21 -13.47 -1.37
CA ASP A 411 6.57 -14.37 -0.28
C ASP A 411 6.95 -15.75 -0.82
N VAL A 412 7.91 -16.38 -0.19
CA VAL A 412 8.50 -17.68 -0.59
C VAL A 412 8.13 -18.83 0.35
N ARG A 413 7.16 -18.67 1.24
CA ARG A 413 6.75 -19.69 2.23
C ARG A 413 6.29 -21.00 1.62
N THR A 414 5.91 -21.02 0.36
CA THR A 414 5.53 -22.21 -0.41
C THR A 414 6.69 -22.85 -1.18
N GLY A 415 7.90 -22.27 -1.06
CA GLY A 415 9.10 -22.72 -1.76
C GLY A 415 9.41 -21.97 -3.06
N VAL A 416 8.45 -21.23 -3.62
CA VAL A 416 8.60 -20.35 -4.77
C VAL A 416 8.06 -18.97 -4.45
N LEU A 417 8.53 -17.93 -5.16
CA LEU A 417 8.03 -16.58 -4.98
C LEU A 417 6.61 -16.46 -5.54
N GLN A 418 5.68 -16.05 -4.69
CA GLN A 418 4.27 -15.89 -5.00
C GLN A 418 3.72 -14.62 -4.37
N ILE A 419 2.61 -14.13 -4.90
CA ILE A 419 1.96 -12.93 -4.40
C ILE A 419 0.92 -13.30 -3.35
N TRP A 420 1.07 -12.67 -2.20
CA TRP A 420 0.18 -12.81 -1.05
C TRP A 420 -0.57 -11.51 -0.80
N PHE A 421 -1.77 -11.66 -0.28
CA PHE A 421 -2.70 -10.57 0.02
C PHE A 421 -3.18 -10.65 1.46
N ALA A 422 -3.33 -9.50 2.09
CA ALA A 422 -3.99 -9.35 3.38
C ALA A 422 -4.94 -8.14 3.36
N LYS A 423 -6.03 -8.28 4.10
CA LYS A 423 -6.99 -7.22 4.41
C LYS A 423 -7.22 -7.19 5.92
N ARG A 424 -7.31 -5.99 6.49
CA ARG A 424 -7.60 -5.81 7.90
C ARG A 424 -8.36 -4.52 8.14
N ASP A 425 -9.50 -4.61 8.83
CA ASP A 425 -10.17 -3.45 9.41
C ASP A 425 -9.33 -2.96 10.62
N LEU A 426 -8.87 -1.72 10.57
CA LEU A 426 -7.93 -1.17 11.55
C LEU A 426 -8.62 -0.67 12.82
N ILE A 427 -9.93 -0.38 12.75
CA ILE A 427 -10.73 0.04 13.91
C ILE A 427 -11.11 -1.17 14.76
N THR A 428 -11.62 -2.23 14.15
CA THR A 428 -12.09 -3.42 14.87
C THR A 428 -11.01 -4.49 15.03
N GLY A 429 -9.92 -4.39 14.27
CA GLY A 429 -8.87 -5.39 14.23
C GLY A 429 -9.26 -6.70 13.53
N VAL A 430 -10.41 -6.73 12.86
CA VAL A 430 -10.87 -7.91 12.11
C VAL A 430 -10.02 -8.08 10.86
N THR A 431 -9.29 -9.17 10.82
CA THR A 431 -8.50 -9.59 9.66
C THR A 431 -9.32 -10.56 8.82
N SER A 432 -9.73 -10.15 7.63
CA SER A 432 -10.50 -10.84 6.58
C SER A 432 -11.96 -11.23 6.88
N VAL A 433 -12.69 -11.34 5.79
CA VAL A 433 -14.04 -11.88 5.74
C VAL A 433 -13.93 -13.40 5.85
N GLU A 434 -14.31 -14.00 6.99
CA GLU A 434 -14.81 -15.36 6.93
C GLU A 434 -15.92 -15.37 5.86
N GLN A 435 -15.78 -16.26 4.89
CA GLN A 435 -16.89 -16.63 4.05
C GLN A 435 -17.95 -17.19 4.99
N ILE A 436 -18.91 -16.36 5.38
CA ILE A 436 -20.13 -16.84 6.00
C ILE A 436 -20.82 -17.60 4.89
N THR A 437 -20.57 -18.92 4.83
CA THR A 437 -21.47 -19.83 4.16
C THR A 437 -22.84 -19.50 4.71
N SER A 438 -23.82 -19.33 3.84
CA SER A 438 -25.18 -18.89 4.11
C SER A 438 -25.96 -19.92 4.96
N GLU A 439 -25.43 -20.34 6.10
CA GLU A 439 -26.20 -20.91 7.17
C GLU A 439 -26.68 -19.75 8.05
N GLN A 440 -27.93 -19.46 7.90
CA GLN A 440 -28.82 -18.56 8.61
C GLN A 440 -28.17 -17.84 9.81
N ILE A 441 -27.68 -16.61 9.59
CA ILE A 441 -27.42 -15.67 10.69
C ILE A 441 -28.78 -15.46 11.36
N PRO A 442 -28.96 -15.77 12.64
CA PRO A 442 -30.16 -15.36 13.35
C PRO A 442 -30.23 -13.83 13.25
N THR A 443 -31.27 -13.31 12.63
CA THR A 443 -31.41 -11.86 12.44
C THR A 443 -31.53 -11.20 13.80
N PHE A 444 -30.41 -10.60 14.28
CA PHE A 444 -30.43 -9.83 15.53
C PHE A 444 -31.02 -8.44 15.24
N ASN A 445 -32.20 -8.19 15.77
CA ASN A 445 -32.91 -6.94 15.59
C ASN A 445 -33.13 -6.24 16.93
N ILE A 446 -33.09 -4.91 16.88
CA ILE A 446 -33.48 -4.03 17.99
C ILE A 446 -34.72 -3.21 17.57
N TYR A 447 -35.64 -3.02 18.48
CA TYR A 447 -36.87 -2.25 18.24
C TYR A 447 -37.47 -1.69 19.53
N PRO A 448 -38.23 -0.59 19.40
CA PRO A 448 -38.30 0.32 18.28
C PRO A 448 -37.00 1.12 18.16
N ASN A 449 -36.67 1.57 16.94
CA ASN A 449 -35.59 2.51 16.69
C ASN A 449 -36.04 3.49 15.60
N PRO A 450 -36.32 4.75 15.89
CA PRO A 450 -36.12 5.48 17.18
C PRO A 450 -36.91 4.93 18.35
N VAL A 451 -36.29 5.08 19.55
CA VAL A 451 -36.83 4.56 20.83
C VAL A 451 -37.11 5.69 21.83
N LYS A 452 -38.19 5.55 22.59
CA LYS A 452 -38.55 6.52 23.66
C LYS A 452 -38.04 6.05 25.02
N ASP A 453 -38.59 5.01 25.60
CA ASP A 453 -38.27 4.60 26.97
C ASP A 453 -37.73 3.16 27.06
N PHE A 454 -38.22 2.25 26.24
CA PHE A 454 -37.85 0.84 26.28
C PHE A 454 -37.36 0.34 24.93
N LEU A 455 -36.16 -0.22 24.93
CA LEU A 455 -35.55 -0.88 23.76
C LEU A 455 -35.67 -2.40 23.92
N TYR A 456 -36.10 -3.07 22.88
CA TYR A 456 -36.19 -4.53 22.81
C TYR A 456 -35.18 -5.09 21.80
N TYR A 457 -34.86 -6.35 21.93
CA TYR A 457 -34.00 -7.09 21.01
C TYR A 457 -34.50 -8.52 20.84
N ASN A 458 -34.17 -9.14 19.71
CA ASN A 458 -34.45 -10.56 19.48
C ASN A 458 -33.33 -11.20 18.64
N GLY A 459 -33.27 -12.53 18.62
CA GLY A 459 -32.39 -13.30 17.73
C GLY A 459 -31.22 -14.00 18.39
N MET A 460 -30.81 -13.64 19.63
CA MET A 460 -29.74 -14.34 20.34
C MET A 460 -29.80 -14.12 21.86
N GLU A 461 -29.13 -15.01 22.61
CA GLU A 461 -28.97 -14.89 24.04
C GLU A 461 -27.89 -13.85 24.38
N VAL A 462 -28.26 -12.82 25.13
CA VAL A 462 -27.40 -11.69 25.48
C VAL A 462 -26.99 -11.79 26.97
N LEU A 463 -25.69 -11.73 27.21
CA LEU A 463 -25.10 -11.78 28.55
C LEU A 463 -24.92 -10.40 29.18
N GLN A 464 -24.65 -9.39 28.34
CA GLN A 464 -24.44 -8.01 28.78
C GLN A 464 -24.78 -7.02 27.66
N ILE A 465 -25.30 -5.87 28.08
CA ILE A 465 -25.64 -4.76 27.17
C ILE A 465 -24.97 -3.50 27.70
N ASP A 466 -24.16 -2.88 26.88
CA ASP A 466 -23.48 -1.62 27.16
C ASP A 466 -23.98 -0.56 26.16
N ILE A 467 -24.42 0.59 26.66
CA ILE A 467 -24.85 1.72 25.82
C ILE A 467 -23.85 2.87 25.99
N TYR A 468 -23.29 3.31 24.88
CA TYR A 468 -22.29 4.37 24.80
C TYR A 468 -22.88 5.61 24.14
N ASP A 469 -22.46 6.80 24.56
CA ASP A 469 -22.66 8.00 23.77
C ASP A 469 -21.68 8.03 22.58
N MET A 470 -21.84 9.01 21.70
CA MET A 470 -20.99 9.15 20.50
C MET A 470 -19.52 9.50 20.81
N SER A 471 -19.18 9.79 22.06
CA SER A 471 -17.79 9.97 22.52
C SER A 471 -17.17 8.67 23.08
N GLY A 472 -17.91 7.56 23.05
CA GLY A 472 -17.47 6.27 23.58
C GLY A 472 -17.61 6.11 25.10
N LYS A 473 -18.25 7.05 25.79
CA LYS A 473 -18.49 6.97 27.23
C LYS A 473 -19.72 6.12 27.53
N ILE A 474 -19.58 5.13 28.43
CA ILE A 474 -20.70 4.28 28.88
C ILE A 474 -21.75 5.16 29.61
N LYS A 475 -22.99 5.06 29.15
CA LYS A 475 -24.18 5.71 29.75
C LYS A 475 -25.09 4.74 30.45
N LEU A 476 -25.15 3.50 30.02
CA LEU A 476 -25.91 2.44 30.66
C LEU A 476 -25.15 1.11 30.47
N GLN A 477 -25.12 0.32 31.54
CA GLN A 477 -24.65 -1.06 31.50
C GLN A 477 -25.66 -1.94 32.22
N THR A 478 -26.12 -3.00 31.59
CA THR A 478 -27.11 -3.91 32.19
C THR A 478 -26.86 -5.36 31.73
N LYS A 479 -27.29 -6.29 32.60
CA LYS A 479 -27.28 -7.73 32.29
C LYS A 479 -28.72 -8.20 32.26
N PRO A 480 -29.28 -8.61 31.13
CA PRO A 480 -30.64 -9.12 31.09
C PRO A 480 -30.73 -10.43 31.85
N LEU A 481 -31.77 -10.56 32.67
CA LEU A 481 -32.04 -11.79 33.44
C LEU A 481 -32.73 -12.86 32.59
N GLN A 482 -33.36 -12.45 31.48
CA GLN A 482 -34.06 -13.32 30.53
C GLN A 482 -33.89 -12.77 29.10
N ASN A 483 -33.94 -13.63 28.12
CA ASN A 483 -33.96 -13.22 26.72
C ASN A 483 -35.15 -12.34 26.41
N ASN A 484 -34.98 -11.31 25.59
CA ASN A 484 -35.97 -10.33 25.17
C ASN A 484 -36.52 -9.43 26.32
N GLN A 485 -35.81 -9.34 27.43
CA GLN A 485 -36.15 -8.40 28.47
C GLN A 485 -36.02 -6.96 27.94
N PRO A 486 -37.02 -6.07 28.18
CA PRO A 486 -36.93 -4.67 27.80
C PRO A 486 -35.77 -3.98 28.54
N ILE A 487 -35.01 -3.18 27.79
CA ILE A 487 -33.93 -2.35 28.31
C ILE A 487 -34.52 -0.97 28.57
N ASP A 488 -34.58 -0.57 29.82
CA ASP A 488 -35.05 0.77 30.22
C ASP A 488 -33.93 1.79 29.93
N ILE A 489 -34.22 2.69 28.98
CA ILE A 489 -33.35 3.81 28.60
C ILE A 489 -34.02 5.17 28.83
N SER A 490 -35.08 5.20 29.64
CA SER A 490 -35.87 6.41 29.93
C SER A 490 -34.99 7.54 30.50
N GLN A 491 -33.95 7.21 31.24
CA GLN A 491 -33.02 8.16 31.87
C GLN A 491 -31.95 8.71 30.89
N LEU A 492 -31.84 8.18 29.66
CA LEU A 492 -30.90 8.72 28.69
C LEU A 492 -31.48 9.97 28.03
N PRO A 493 -30.68 11.05 27.89
CA PRO A 493 -31.08 12.22 27.10
C PRO A 493 -31.41 11.87 25.65
N THR A 494 -32.24 12.67 25.00
CA THR A 494 -32.49 12.57 23.55
C THR A 494 -31.16 12.67 22.81
N GLY A 495 -30.92 11.73 21.87
CA GLY A 495 -29.65 11.69 21.12
C GLY A 495 -29.36 10.36 20.45
N SER A 496 -28.20 10.27 19.81
CA SER A 496 -27.68 9.05 19.20
C SER A 496 -26.75 8.32 20.17
N TYR A 497 -26.86 6.99 20.22
CA TYR A 497 -26.08 6.10 21.07
C TYR A 497 -25.68 4.85 20.30
N ILE A 498 -24.66 4.15 20.78
CA ILE A 498 -24.28 2.81 20.33
C ILE A 498 -24.61 1.82 21.44
N ALA A 499 -25.48 0.85 21.16
CA ALA A 499 -25.76 -0.27 22.06
C ALA A 499 -24.96 -1.50 21.59
N THR A 500 -24.11 -2.02 22.47
CA THR A 500 -23.30 -3.22 22.25
C THR A 500 -23.89 -4.37 23.07
N PHE A 501 -24.26 -5.45 22.40
CA PHE A 501 -24.83 -6.66 22.95
C PHE A 501 -23.76 -7.74 22.96
N THR A 502 -23.36 -8.21 24.12
CA THR A 502 -22.37 -9.26 24.32
C THR A 502 -23.08 -10.60 24.52
N THR A 503 -22.78 -11.58 23.70
CA THR A 503 -23.22 -12.97 23.81
C THR A 503 -22.07 -13.86 24.29
N ILE A 504 -22.31 -15.15 24.39
CA ILE A 504 -21.25 -16.11 24.77
C ILE A 504 -20.10 -16.17 23.74
N ASN A 505 -20.42 -15.93 22.46
CA ASN A 505 -19.49 -16.12 21.34
C ASN A 505 -19.21 -14.85 20.52
N SER A 506 -19.93 -13.74 20.76
CA SER A 506 -19.82 -12.56 19.90
C SER A 506 -20.26 -11.27 20.61
N LYS A 507 -19.95 -10.12 19.98
CA LYS A 507 -20.51 -8.81 20.30
C LYS A 507 -21.18 -8.23 19.06
N VAL A 508 -22.38 -7.70 19.22
CA VAL A 508 -23.12 -7.01 18.15
C VAL A 508 -23.40 -5.59 18.59
N SER A 509 -22.97 -4.62 17.78
CA SER A 509 -23.25 -3.20 18.04
C SER A 509 -24.32 -2.67 17.09
N LYS A 510 -25.24 -1.87 17.61
CA LYS A 510 -26.32 -1.23 16.85
C LYS A 510 -26.47 0.22 17.28
N LYS A 511 -26.64 1.10 16.31
CA LYS A 511 -26.99 2.50 16.59
C LYS A 511 -28.44 2.60 17.04
N ILE A 512 -28.69 3.31 18.14
CA ILE A 512 -30.02 3.65 18.64
C ILE A 512 -30.21 5.18 18.63
N ILE A 513 -31.45 5.59 18.34
CA ILE A 513 -31.86 6.98 18.36
C ILE A 513 -32.88 7.14 19.46
N LYS A 514 -32.50 7.82 20.56
CA LYS A 514 -33.37 8.14 21.69
C LYS A 514 -34.16 9.42 21.37
N GLN A 515 -35.49 9.35 21.52
CA GLN A 515 -36.42 10.48 21.38
C GLN A 515 -36.88 11.02 22.72
#